data_8d297e0c769cd1afca5ae018ef5319f9
#
_entry.id   8d297e0c769cd1afca5ae018ef5319f9
#
_cell.length_a   1.000
_cell.length_b   1.000
_cell.length_c   1.000
_cell.angle_alpha   90.00
_cell.angle_beta   90.00
_cell.angle_gamma   90.00
#
_symmetry.space_group_name_H-M   'P 1'
#
loop_
_entity.id
_entity.type
_entity.pdbx_description
1 polymer ?
#
loop_
_entity_poly.entity_id
_entity_poly.type
_entity_poly.pdbx_seq_one_letter_code
_entity_poly.pdbx_strand_id
1 'polypeptide(L)'
;MLVLAGLLTALLEPGYLFHLRYTLAIGVSILLISHLLMAWRRTSHLDWMTSGSAITMGTGLGILLGTLANGADQLLLFEKHPNLLVTILLVSLVFGPAISYYFYSRGVIAETMAALHQEELERISSEQRLTEANFRMLQAQIEPHFLFNTLSNILSLIRTRPDTAEQMLGNFTDYLRASLQQTRVDRISLQEELAIVRSYLDIMTVRMEKRLQYHIDVPPELDNVMVPPLLIQPLVENAVKHGIEPKAEGGVITVHAERESDMLILEVIDTGEGISPLSSMGVGMTNIRDRLQLLYQGRASLQVRVSDPQGVTVRLTILLDAGNAHD
;
A
#
# COMPACT_ATOMS: atom_id res chain seq x y z
N MET A 1 1.18 -32.04 40.27
CA MET A 1 0.58 -33.32 40.75
C MET A 1 1.44 -34.02 41.78
N LEU A 2 2.73 -34.30 41.53
CA LEU A 2 3.62 -34.97 42.54
C LEU A 2 3.77 -34.18 43.85
N VAL A 3 3.93 -32.84 43.77
CA VAL A 3 4.01 -31.96 44.95
C VAL A 3 2.70 -31.98 45.74
N LEU A 4 1.55 -32.01 45.06
CA LEU A 4 0.24 -32.08 45.68
C LEU A 4 0.01 -33.43 46.36
N ALA A 5 0.45 -34.53 45.72
CA ALA A 5 0.40 -35.86 46.30
C ALA A 5 1.30 -35.99 47.52
N GLY A 6 2.51 -35.38 47.50
CA GLY A 6 3.40 -35.30 48.64
C GLY A 6 2.83 -34.50 49.85
N LEU A 7 2.13 -33.39 49.52
CA LEU A 7 1.46 -32.58 50.54
C LEU A 7 0.25 -33.28 51.16
N LEU A 8 -0.54 -34.00 50.35
CA LEU A 8 -1.66 -34.85 50.84
C LEU A 8 -1.18 -36.00 51.70
N THR A 9 -0.03 -36.63 51.36
CA THR A 9 0.54 -37.69 52.18
C THR A 9 1.04 -37.23 53.55
N ALA A 10 1.65 -36.02 53.57
CA ALA A 10 2.11 -35.41 54.83
C ALA A 10 0.95 -35.03 55.77
N LEU A 11 -0.26 -34.80 55.19
CA LEU A 11 -1.46 -34.41 55.94
C LEU A 11 -2.33 -35.61 56.39
N LEU A 12 -2.22 -36.78 55.74
CA LEU A 12 -3.24 -37.83 55.85
C LEU A 12 -2.69 -39.24 56.15
N GLU A 13 -1.45 -39.43 56.63
CA GLU A 13 -0.92 -40.80 56.87
C GLU A 13 -1.96 -41.93 56.76
N PRO A 14 -1.82 -43.03 56.08
CA PRO A 14 -0.70 -43.75 55.45
C PRO A 14 -0.91 -44.07 53.99
N GLY A 15 0.14 -43.97 53.23
CA GLY A 15 0.15 -44.54 51.89
C GLY A 15 0.35 -43.54 50.74
N TYR A 16 1.54 -42.92 50.66
CA TYR A 16 1.93 -42.02 49.55
C TYR A 16 1.55 -42.58 48.17
N LEU A 17 1.78 -43.86 47.95
CA LEU A 17 1.47 -44.51 46.64
C LEU A 17 -0.03 -44.54 46.32
N PHE A 18 -0.87 -44.67 47.35
CA PHE A 18 -2.32 -44.66 47.24
C PHE A 18 -2.81 -43.26 46.77
N HIS A 19 -2.43 -42.21 47.45
CA HIS A 19 -2.81 -40.84 47.10
C HIS A 19 -2.26 -40.43 45.77
N LEU A 20 -1.04 -40.85 45.43
CA LEU A 20 -0.41 -40.56 44.13
C LEU A 20 -1.20 -41.19 42.96
N ARG A 21 -1.63 -42.47 43.11
CA ARG A 21 -2.41 -43.16 42.05
C ARG A 21 -3.75 -42.49 41.81
N TYR A 22 -4.49 -42.08 42.83
CA TYR A 22 -5.75 -41.38 42.68
C TYR A 22 -5.54 -39.98 42.06
N THR A 23 -4.57 -39.23 42.54
CA THR A 23 -4.29 -37.89 42.04
C THR A 23 -3.86 -37.92 40.56
N LEU A 24 -3.03 -38.90 40.16
CA LEU A 24 -2.64 -39.10 38.78
C LEU A 24 -3.83 -39.55 37.90
N ALA A 25 -4.62 -40.52 38.39
CA ALA A 25 -5.79 -41.04 37.66
C ALA A 25 -6.81 -39.92 37.40
N ILE A 26 -7.10 -39.07 38.37
CA ILE A 26 -8.02 -37.94 38.23
C ILE A 26 -7.44 -36.89 37.30
N GLY A 27 -6.18 -36.51 37.44
CA GLY A 27 -5.55 -35.51 36.58
C GLY A 27 -5.47 -35.94 35.11
N VAL A 28 -5.06 -37.18 34.88
CA VAL A 28 -5.00 -37.75 33.50
C VAL A 28 -6.40 -37.86 32.91
N SER A 29 -7.40 -38.29 33.69
CA SER A 29 -8.79 -38.42 33.22
C SER A 29 -9.39 -37.05 32.85
N ILE A 30 -9.17 -36.00 33.63
CA ILE A 30 -9.62 -34.63 33.32
C ILE A 30 -8.96 -34.14 32.04
N LEU A 31 -7.65 -34.34 31.90
CA LEU A 31 -6.95 -33.95 30.64
C LEU A 31 -7.46 -34.71 29.43
N LEU A 32 -7.65 -36.03 29.55
CA LEU A 32 -8.15 -36.86 28.44
C LEU A 32 -9.56 -36.42 28.00
N ILE A 33 -10.46 -36.25 28.97
CA ILE A 33 -11.85 -35.83 28.68
C ILE A 33 -11.88 -34.42 28.12
N SER A 34 -11.04 -33.51 28.63
CA SER A 34 -10.90 -32.16 28.08
C SER A 34 -10.49 -32.20 26.60
N HIS A 35 -9.49 -32.99 26.26
CA HIS A 35 -9.04 -33.17 24.86
C HIS A 35 -10.11 -33.79 23.98
N LEU A 36 -10.82 -34.80 24.44
CA LEU A 36 -11.92 -35.45 23.72
C LEU A 36 -13.08 -34.48 23.45
N LEU A 37 -13.44 -33.67 24.44
CA LEU A 37 -14.50 -32.66 24.29
C LEU A 37 -14.09 -31.54 23.33
N MET A 38 -12.84 -31.07 23.38
CA MET A 38 -12.32 -30.11 22.41
C MET A 38 -12.33 -30.69 20.99
N ALA A 39 -11.85 -31.94 20.80
CA ALA A 39 -11.84 -32.59 19.50
C ALA A 39 -13.28 -32.80 18.97
N TRP A 40 -14.21 -33.19 19.82
CA TRP A 40 -15.61 -33.38 19.45
C TRP A 40 -16.30 -32.10 19.01
N ARG A 41 -16.05 -31.01 19.76
CA ARG A 41 -16.60 -29.68 19.44
C ARG A 41 -15.81 -28.93 18.37
N ARG A 42 -14.67 -29.44 17.95
CA ARG A 42 -13.74 -28.79 17.00
C ARG A 42 -13.32 -27.38 17.44
N THR A 43 -13.13 -27.21 18.77
CA THR A 43 -12.69 -25.93 19.36
C THR A 43 -11.24 -26.06 19.82
N SER A 44 -10.49 -24.97 19.76
CA SER A 44 -9.12 -24.90 20.25
C SER A 44 -9.03 -24.61 21.74
N HIS A 45 -10.14 -24.20 22.36
CA HIS A 45 -10.23 -23.84 23.78
C HIS A 45 -11.49 -24.42 24.43
N LEU A 46 -11.43 -24.58 25.76
CA LEU A 46 -12.56 -25.00 26.58
C LEU A 46 -13.38 -23.77 27.00
N ASP A 47 -14.66 -23.74 26.69
CA ASP A 47 -15.58 -22.80 27.30
C ASP A 47 -15.94 -23.25 28.76
N TRP A 48 -16.58 -22.38 29.54
CA TRP A 48 -16.90 -22.66 30.94
C TRP A 48 -17.78 -23.90 31.12
N MET A 49 -18.70 -24.19 30.16
CA MET A 49 -19.58 -25.36 30.23
C MET A 49 -18.81 -26.66 29.96
N THR A 50 -17.94 -26.67 28.97
CA THR A 50 -17.09 -27.84 28.66
C THR A 50 -16.04 -28.07 29.71
N SER A 51 -15.49 -27.02 30.32
CA SER A 51 -14.58 -27.12 31.45
C SER A 51 -15.26 -27.76 32.65
N GLY A 52 -16.46 -27.33 32.98
CA GLY A 52 -17.26 -27.91 34.07
C GLY A 52 -17.56 -29.39 33.84
N SER A 53 -17.98 -29.77 32.64
CA SER A 53 -18.26 -31.16 32.26
C SER A 53 -17.00 -32.03 32.24
N ALA A 54 -15.86 -31.49 31.76
CA ALA A 54 -14.58 -32.22 31.79
C ALA A 54 -14.10 -32.50 33.21
N ILE A 55 -14.26 -31.54 34.13
CA ILE A 55 -13.88 -31.70 35.54
C ILE A 55 -14.77 -32.77 36.18
N THR A 56 -16.09 -32.70 36.03
CA THR A 56 -17.00 -33.64 36.70
C THR A 56 -16.84 -35.06 36.16
N MET A 57 -16.84 -35.24 34.84
CA MET A 57 -16.64 -36.56 34.22
C MET A 57 -15.23 -37.09 34.46
N GLY A 58 -14.20 -36.22 34.37
CA GLY A 58 -12.81 -36.59 34.60
C GLY A 58 -12.54 -37.01 36.03
N THR A 59 -13.13 -36.30 37.01
CA THR A 59 -13.05 -36.69 38.41
C THR A 59 -13.71 -38.02 38.66
N GLY A 60 -14.93 -38.25 38.15
CA GLY A 60 -15.64 -39.54 38.28
C GLY A 60 -14.86 -40.69 37.66
N LEU A 61 -14.37 -40.54 36.43
CA LEU A 61 -13.54 -41.55 35.75
C LEU A 61 -12.23 -41.79 36.49
N GLY A 62 -11.59 -40.73 37.00
CA GLY A 62 -10.34 -40.83 37.75
C GLY A 62 -10.48 -41.55 39.08
N ILE A 63 -11.59 -41.35 39.78
CA ILE A 63 -11.92 -42.13 40.98
C ILE A 63 -12.10 -43.59 40.65
N LEU A 64 -12.84 -43.92 39.58
CA LEU A 64 -13.05 -45.28 39.13
C LEU A 64 -11.73 -45.99 38.76
N LEU A 65 -10.89 -45.36 37.98
CA LEU A 65 -9.57 -45.86 37.58
C LEU A 65 -8.63 -46.00 38.76
N GLY A 66 -8.67 -45.02 39.67
CA GLY A 66 -7.90 -45.06 40.93
C GLY A 66 -8.31 -46.26 41.82
N THR A 67 -9.59 -46.55 41.94
CA THR A 67 -10.08 -47.72 42.69
C THR A 67 -9.67 -49.04 42.03
N LEU A 68 -9.77 -49.15 40.70
CA LEU A 68 -9.32 -50.32 39.93
C LEU A 68 -7.80 -50.53 40.10
N ALA A 69 -7.00 -49.47 40.04
CA ALA A 69 -5.54 -49.52 40.18
C ALA A 69 -5.06 -49.89 41.60
N ASN A 70 -5.86 -49.63 42.58
CA ASN A 70 -5.52 -49.91 43.97
C ASN A 70 -6.15 -51.21 44.54
N GLY A 71 -7.04 -51.85 43.77
CA GLY A 71 -7.77 -53.10 44.13
C GLY A 71 -9.14 -52.85 44.76
N ALA A 72 -10.09 -53.75 44.53
CA ALA A 72 -11.50 -53.59 44.97
C ALA A 72 -11.69 -53.49 46.50
N ASP A 73 -10.80 -54.06 47.28
CA ASP A 73 -10.83 -53.97 48.75
C ASP A 73 -10.67 -52.55 49.30
N GLN A 74 -10.23 -51.64 48.46
CA GLN A 74 -10.03 -50.25 48.81
C GLN A 74 -11.30 -49.38 48.80
N LEU A 75 -12.42 -49.88 48.26
CA LEU A 75 -13.72 -49.28 48.46
C LEU A 75 -14.11 -49.17 49.91
N LEU A 76 -13.68 -50.19 50.72
CA LEU A 76 -13.83 -50.18 52.18
C LEU A 76 -13.04 -49.06 52.87
N LEU A 77 -12.00 -48.52 52.25
CA LEU A 77 -11.24 -47.39 52.78
C LEU A 77 -12.05 -46.07 52.73
N PHE A 78 -12.92 -45.90 51.75
CA PHE A 78 -13.81 -44.73 51.71
C PHE A 78 -14.90 -44.83 52.80
N GLU A 79 -15.34 -46.05 53.17
CA GLU A 79 -16.23 -46.25 54.31
C GLU A 79 -15.51 -45.94 55.65
N LYS A 80 -14.22 -46.35 55.82
CA LYS A 80 -13.44 -46.12 57.03
C LYS A 80 -12.92 -44.67 57.17
N HIS A 81 -12.71 -43.97 56.02
CA HIS A 81 -12.17 -42.62 55.95
C HIS A 81 -13.00 -41.68 55.03
N PRO A 82 -14.23 -41.31 55.39
CA PRO A 82 -15.11 -40.48 54.58
C PRO A 82 -14.52 -39.12 54.22
N ASN A 83 -13.61 -38.60 55.06
CA ASN A 83 -12.91 -37.35 54.83
C ASN A 83 -12.00 -37.40 53.61
N LEU A 84 -11.59 -38.58 53.16
CA LEU A 84 -10.72 -38.76 52.00
C LEU A 84 -11.47 -38.38 50.69
N LEU A 85 -12.72 -38.78 50.57
CA LEU A 85 -13.58 -38.46 49.45
C LEU A 85 -13.87 -36.95 49.38
N VAL A 86 -14.13 -36.34 50.52
CA VAL A 86 -14.32 -34.88 50.65
C VAL A 86 -13.05 -34.12 50.21
N THR A 87 -11.87 -34.59 50.67
CA THR A 87 -10.59 -33.95 50.26
C THR A 87 -10.33 -34.05 48.75
N ILE A 88 -10.59 -35.19 48.14
CA ILE A 88 -10.45 -35.37 46.71
C ILE A 88 -11.38 -34.42 45.96
N LEU A 89 -12.63 -34.30 46.36
CA LEU A 89 -13.61 -33.38 45.77
C LEU A 89 -13.19 -31.93 45.92
N LEU A 90 -12.73 -31.52 47.10
CA LEU A 90 -12.26 -30.14 47.36
C LEU A 90 -11.03 -29.79 46.51
N VAL A 91 -10.07 -30.70 46.40
CA VAL A 91 -8.89 -30.52 45.56
C VAL A 91 -9.29 -30.40 44.07
N SER A 92 -10.20 -31.28 43.63
CA SER A 92 -10.71 -31.22 42.23
C SER A 92 -11.45 -29.92 41.96
N LEU A 93 -12.23 -29.42 42.93
CA LEU A 93 -13.00 -28.17 42.80
C LEU A 93 -12.08 -26.94 42.71
N VAL A 94 -10.92 -26.94 43.36
CA VAL A 94 -9.98 -25.82 43.31
C VAL A 94 -9.05 -25.89 42.14
N PHE A 95 -8.43 -27.03 41.91
CA PHE A 95 -7.41 -27.19 40.84
C PHE A 95 -7.98 -27.42 39.46
N GLY A 96 -9.15 -28.05 39.35
CA GLY A 96 -9.82 -28.27 38.07
C GLY A 96 -10.10 -26.97 37.31
N PRO A 97 -10.82 -26.01 37.92
CA PRO A 97 -11.05 -24.70 37.32
C PRO A 97 -9.78 -23.91 37.01
N ALA A 98 -8.79 -23.94 37.89
CA ALA A 98 -7.51 -23.25 37.69
C ALA A 98 -6.74 -23.77 36.47
N ILE A 99 -6.68 -25.10 36.30
CA ILE A 99 -6.05 -25.74 35.17
C ILE A 99 -6.85 -25.43 33.88
N SER A 100 -8.18 -25.53 33.92
CA SER A 100 -9.05 -25.22 32.80
C SER A 100 -8.91 -23.76 32.37
N TYR A 101 -8.87 -22.82 33.30
CA TYR A 101 -8.65 -21.39 33.02
C TYR A 101 -7.28 -21.15 32.38
N TYR A 102 -6.24 -21.86 32.86
CA TYR A 102 -4.90 -21.75 32.28
C TYR A 102 -4.90 -22.16 30.79
N PHE A 103 -5.49 -23.30 30.45
CA PHE A 103 -5.55 -23.76 29.07
C PHE A 103 -6.47 -22.88 28.21
N TYR A 104 -7.60 -22.41 28.74
CA TYR A 104 -8.49 -21.48 28.09
C TYR A 104 -7.77 -20.17 27.75
N SER A 105 -7.11 -19.54 28.75
CA SER A 105 -6.40 -18.28 28.52
C SER A 105 -5.28 -18.41 27.50
N ARG A 106 -4.54 -19.54 27.52
CA ARG A 106 -3.51 -19.83 26.52
C ARG A 106 -4.09 -19.97 25.11
N GLY A 107 -5.23 -20.62 24.97
CA GLY A 107 -5.93 -20.77 23.69
C GLY A 107 -6.37 -19.40 23.14
N VAL A 108 -7.04 -18.59 23.96
CA VAL A 108 -7.48 -17.24 23.57
C VAL A 108 -6.30 -16.35 23.17
N ILE A 109 -5.22 -16.37 23.96
CA ILE A 109 -4.01 -15.59 23.64
C ILE A 109 -3.42 -16.05 22.29
N ALA A 110 -3.32 -17.36 22.05
CA ALA A 110 -2.77 -17.89 20.81
C ALA A 110 -3.61 -17.48 19.58
N GLU A 111 -4.94 -17.56 19.68
CA GLU A 111 -5.85 -17.13 18.61
C GLU A 111 -5.78 -15.61 18.36
N THR A 112 -5.75 -14.81 19.43
CA THR A 112 -5.63 -13.36 19.31
C THR A 112 -4.30 -12.95 18.66
N MET A 113 -3.19 -13.61 19.08
CA MET A 113 -1.88 -13.36 18.48
C MET A 113 -1.83 -13.76 17.01
N ALA A 114 -2.46 -14.89 16.64
CA ALA A 114 -2.55 -15.33 15.25
C ALA A 114 -3.35 -14.33 14.39
N ALA A 115 -4.49 -13.83 14.90
CA ALA A 115 -5.31 -12.84 14.23
C ALA A 115 -4.55 -11.50 14.03
N LEU A 116 -3.89 -11.01 15.08
CA LEU A 116 -3.07 -9.79 14.99
C LEU A 116 -1.92 -9.93 13.98
N HIS A 117 -1.27 -11.08 13.97
CA HIS A 117 -0.18 -11.33 13.04
C HIS A 117 -0.67 -11.41 11.58
N GLN A 118 -1.85 -11.98 11.37
CA GLN A 118 -2.49 -11.98 10.05
C GLN A 118 -2.84 -10.57 9.58
N GLU A 119 -3.44 -9.74 10.45
CA GLU A 119 -3.75 -8.34 10.15
C GLU A 119 -2.49 -7.53 9.81
N GLU A 120 -1.40 -7.74 10.54
CA GLU A 120 -0.11 -7.09 10.27
C GLU A 120 0.46 -7.50 8.90
N LEU A 121 0.40 -8.79 8.55
CA LEU A 121 0.81 -9.27 7.22
C LEU A 121 -0.03 -8.68 6.09
N GLU A 122 -1.34 -8.59 6.26
CA GLU A 122 -2.24 -7.97 5.29
C GLU A 122 -1.92 -6.48 5.12
N ARG A 123 -1.67 -5.77 6.21
CA ARG A 123 -1.26 -4.35 6.18
C ARG A 123 0.07 -4.16 5.43
N ILE A 124 1.11 -4.94 5.76
CA ILE A 124 2.40 -4.87 5.08
C ILE A 124 2.24 -5.17 3.58
N SER A 125 1.46 -6.19 3.22
CA SER A 125 1.20 -6.53 1.83
C SER A 125 0.47 -5.41 1.06
N SER A 126 -0.46 -4.72 1.72
CA SER A 126 -1.18 -3.56 1.16
C SER A 126 -0.25 -2.36 0.95
N GLU A 127 0.61 -2.05 1.92
CA GLU A 127 1.62 -0.99 1.81
C GLU A 127 2.63 -1.28 0.69
N GLN A 128 3.04 -2.53 0.52
CA GLN A 128 3.90 -2.94 -0.59
C GLN A 128 3.22 -2.76 -1.94
N ARG A 129 1.95 -3.17 -2.07
CA ARG A 129 1.17 -2.98 -3.32
C ARG A 129 1.00 -1.51 -3.68
N LEU A 130 0.72 -0.65 -2.68
CA LEU A 130 0.65 0.79 -2.89
C LEU A 130 1.98 1.37 -3.34
N THR A 131 3.09 0.96 -2.72
CA THR A 131 4.44 1.40 -3.11
C THR A 131 4.78 0.94 -4.53
N GLU A 132 4.46 -0.30 -4.89
CA GLU A 132 4.68 -0.83 -6.24
C GLU A 132 3.80 -0.13 -7.29
N ALA A 133 2.53 0.12 -6.95
CA ALA A 133 1.62 0.87 -7.82
C ALA A 133 2.11 2.31 -8.05
N ASN A 134 2.58 2.98 -7.00
CA ASN A 134 3.17 4.32 -7.11
C ASN A 134 4.46 4.29 -7.93
N PHE A 135 5.30 3.28 -7.75
CA PHE A 135 6.52 3.12 -8.54
C PHE A 135 6.22 2.88 -10.03
N ARG A 136 5.24 2.02 -10.34
CA ARG A 136 4.79 1.79 -11.72
C ARG A 136 4.17 3.06 -12.34
N MET A 137 3.42 3.82 -11.56
CA MET A 137 2.86 5.10 -11.98
C MET A 137 3.97 6.11 -12.29
N LEU A 138 5.02 6.19 -11.45
CA LEU A 138 6.20 7.02 -11.70
C LEU A 138 6.97 6.58 -12.96
N GLN A 139 7.14 5.27 -13.17
CA GLN A 139 7.76 4.74 -14.39
C GLN A 139 6.95 5.05 -15.66
N ALA A 140 5.61 5.08 -15.57
CA ALA A 140 4.74 5.38 -16.70
C ALA A 140 4.74 6.87 -17.09
N GLN A 141 5.19 7.76 -16.19
CA GLN A 141 5.23 9.20 -16.45
C GLN A 141 6.37 9.64 -17.38
N ILE A 142 7.44 8.86 -17.46
CA ILE A 142 8.51 9.12 -18.44
C ILE A 142 8.37 8.08 -19.54
N GLU A 143 8.09 8.50 -20.77
CA GLU A 143 7.96 7.59 -21.90
C GLU A 143 9.27 6.80 -22.08
N PRO A 144 9.28 5.44 -21.91
CA PRO A 144 10.52 4.66 -21.99
C PRO A 144 11.20 4.80 -23.36
N HIS A 145 10.40 4.95 -24.40
CA HIS A 145 10.87 5.15 -25.76
C HIS A 145 11.63 6.48 -25.93
N PHE A 146 11.17 7.56 -25.30
CA PHE A 146 11.88 8.84 -25.27
C PHE A 146 13.25 8.71 -24.57
N LEU A 147 13.33 8.01 -23.43
CA LEU A 147 14.58 7.78 -22.71
C LEU A 147 15.61 7.04 -23.58
N PHE A 148 15.23 5.89 -24.15
CA PHE A 148 16.14 5.09 -24.99
C PHE A 148 16.57 5.84 -26.25
N ASN A 149 15.69 6.56 -26.89
CA ASN A 149 16.01 7.34 -28.09
C ASN A 149 16.94 8.50 -27.77
N THR A 150 16.71 9.21 -26.67
CA THR A 150 17.58 10.32 -26.25
C THR A 150 18.99 9.83 -25.92
N LEU A 151 19.12 8.75 -25.14
CA LEU A 151 20.43 8.16 -24.83
C LEU A 151 21.15 7.65 -26.08
N SER A 152 20.44 6.98 -27.01
CA SER A 152 21.01 6.51 -28.27
C SER A 152 21.50 7.68 -29.13
N ASN A 153 20.78 8.79 -29.15
CA ASN A 153 21.16 9.99 -29.87
C ASN A 153 22.39 10.64 -29.24
N ILE A 154 22.44 10.80 -27.92
CA ILE A 154 23.63 11.27 -27.20
C ILE A 154 24.83 10.41 -27.55
N LEU A 155 24.72 9.07 -27.47
CA LEU A 155 25.80 8.16 -27.82
C LEU A 155 26.32 8.34 -29.25
N SER A 156 25.43 8.58 -30.22
CA SER A 156 25.80 8.83 -31.61
C SER A 156 26.57 10.14 -31.79
N LEU A 157 26.25 11.15 -30.97
CA LEU A 157 26.84 12.48 -31.03
C LEU A 157 28.19 12.58 -30.34
N ILE A 158 28.51 11.73 -29.37
CA ILE A 158 29.77 11.78 -28.59
C ILE A 158 31.01 11.84 -29.50
N ARG A 159 31.02 11.08 -30.61
CA ARG A 159 32.17 11.05 -31.52
C ARG A 159 32.16 12.10 -32.61
N THR A 160 30.97 12.60 -32.98
CA THR A 160 30.80 13.49 -34.12
C THR A 160 30.61 14.94 -33.76
N ARG A 161 29.89 15.19 -32.65
CA ARG A 161 29.55 16.52 -32.11
C ARG A 161 29.59 16.49 -30.58
N PRO A 162 30.76 16.40 -29.93
CA PRO A 162 30.89 16.20 -28.48
C PRO A 162 30.23 17.31 -27.67
N ASP A 163 30.37 18.59 -28.06
CA ASP A 163 29.77 19.73 -27.37
C ASP A 163 28.23 19.63 -27.39
N THR A 164 27.65 19.23 -28.52
CA THR A 164 26.20 19.01 -28.66
C THR A 164 25.73 17.82 -27.80
N ALA A 165 26.56 16.76 -27.71
CA ALA A 165 26.26 15.61 -26.86
C ALA A 165 26.27 16.00 -25.36
N GLU A 166 27.22 16.81 -24.93
CA GLU A 166 27.33 17.32 -23.56
C GLU A 166 26.11 18.20 -23.22
N GLN A 167 25.77 19.15 -24.10
CA GLN A 167 24.58 19.99 -23.90
C GLN A 167 23.31 19.18 -23.84
N MET A 168 23.13 18.21 -24.76
CA MET A 168 21.95 17.33 -24.76
C MET A 168 21.86 16.47 -23.52
N LEU A 169 22.99 15.96 -23.01
CA LEU A 169 23.05 15.21 -21.74
C LEU A 169 22.68 16.09 -20.55
N GLY A 170 23.15 17.34 -20.51
CA GLY A 170 22.79 18.34 -19.51
C GLY A 170 21.27 18.57 -19.51
N ASN A 171 20.69 18.94 -20.65
CA ASN A 171 19.25 19.17 -20.80
C ASN A 171 18.44 17.94 -20.39
N PHE A 172 18.91 16.74 -20.76
CA PHE A 172 18.26 15.48 -20.39
C PHE A 172 18.28 15.21 -18.88
N THR A 173 19.41 15.52 -18.23
CA THR A 173 19.54 15.37 -16.77
C THR A 173 18.63 16.34 -16.04
N ASP A 174 18.54 17.59 -16.51
CA ASP A 174 17.67 18.62 -15.93
C ASP A 174 16.19 18.29 -16.13
N TYR A 175 15.81 17.81 -17.33
CA TYR A 175 14.47 17.31 -17.61
C TYR A 175 14.07 16.16 -16.66
N LEU A 176 14.95 15.15 -16.51
CA LEU A 176 14.67 14.01 -15.62
C LEU A 176 14.54 14.44 -14.16
N ARG A 177 15.46 15.29 -13.67
CA ARG A 177 15.43 15.78 -12.30
C ARG A 177 14.16 16.53 -12.01
N ALA A 178 13.77 17.44 -12.88
CA ALA A 178 12.58 18.25 -12.72
C ALA A 178 11.29 17.41 -12.81
N SER A 179 11.18 16.51 -13.79
CA SER A 179 10.04 15.61 -13.94
C SER A 179 9.83 14.72 -12.70
N LEU A 180 10.92 14.22 -12.09
CA LEU A 180 10.85 13.41 -10.87
C LEU A 180 10.51 14.22 -9.62
N GLN A 181 10.90 15.49 -9.54
CA GLN A 181 10.61 16.36 -8.40
C GLN A 181 9.16 16.83 -8.39
N GLN A 182 8.59 17.14 -9.55
CA GLN A 182 7.23 17.65 -9.69
C GLN A 182 6.13 16.70 -9.21
N THR A 183 6.40 15.40 -9.15
CA THR A 183 5.42 14.42 -8.66
C THR A 183 5.13 14.52 -7.16
N ARG A 184 5.87 15.35 -6.43
CA ARG A 184 5.80 15.48 -4.96
C ARG A 184 5.20 16.78 -4.46
N VAL A 185 4.88 17.70 -5.35
CA VAL A 185 4.36 19.03 -5.00
C VAL A 185 3.02 19.27 -5.69
N ASP A 186 2.14 20.01 -5.02
CA ASP A 186 0.80 20.29 -5.53
C ASP A 186 0.81 21.44 -6.55
N ARG A 187 1.74 22.39 -6.43
CA ARG A 187 1.88 23.56 -7.31
C ARG A 187 3.35 23.92 -7.49
N ILE A 188 3.67 24.45 -8.66
CA ILE A 188 4.99 24.98 -9.04
C ILE A 188 4.78 26.35 -9.72
N SER A 189 5.84 27.13 -9.83
CA SER A 189 5.80 28.37 -10.62
C SER A 189 5.70 28.08 -12.12
N LEU A 190 5.09 28.97 -12.87
CA LEU A 190 5.04 28.88 -14.33
C LEU A 190 6.45 28.83 -14.92
N GLN A 191 7.39 29.57 -14.34
CA GLN A 191 8.81 29.52 -14.72
C GLN A 191 9.41 28.13 -14.61
N GLU A 192 9.13 27.40 -13.50
CA GLU A 192 9.61 26.02 -13.32
C GLU A 192 9.00 25.07 -14.35
N GLU A 193 7.70 25.18 -14.63
CA GLU A 193 7.04 24.38 -15.67
C GLU A 193 7.62 24.66 -17.05
N LEU A 194 7.86 25.94 -17.39
CA LEU A 194 8.47 26.36 -18.66
C LEU A 194 9.93 25.92 -18.80
N ALA A 195 10.68 25.86 -17.69
CA ALA A 195 12.06 25.36 -17.71
C ALA A 195 12.11 23.89 -18.16
N ILE A 196 11.15 23.07 -17.72
CA ILE A 196 11.06 21.66 -18.13
C ILE A 196 10.66 21.55 -19.59
N VAL A 197 9.66 22.32 -20.02
CA VAL A 197 9.23 22.40 -21.41
C VAL A 197 10.39 22.79 -22.31
N ARG A 198 11.19 23.77 -21.90
CA ARG A 198 12.41 24.19 -22.62
C ARG A 198 13.42 23.06 -22.73
N SER A 199 13.76 22.42 -21.61
CA SER A 199 14.70 21.28 -21.61
C SER A 199 14.25 20.15 -22.54
N TYR A 200 12.95 19.83 -22.55
CA TYR A 200 12.36 18.85 -23.47
C TYR A 200 12.49 19.28 -24.94
N LEU A 201 12.09 20.52 -25.27
CA LEU A 201 12.16 21.06 -26.63
C LEU A 201 13.60 21.16 -27.15
N ASP A 202 14.57 21.53 -26.29
CA ASP A 202 15.98 21.56 -26.64
C ASP A 202 16.49 20.16 -27.03
N ILE A 203 16.13 19.11 -26.26
CA ILE A 203 16.45 17.72 -26.63
C ILE A 203 15.83 17.36 -27.97
N MET A 204 14.56 17.71 -28.19
CA MET A 204 13.85 17.39 -29.42
C MET A 204 14.40 18.14 -30.63
N THR A 205 14.84 19.38 -30.44
CA THR A 205 15.50 20.18 -31.50
C THR A 205 16.81 19.55 -31.96
N VAL A 206 17.62 19.04 -31.04
CA VAL A 206 18.83 18.29 -31.40
C VAL A 206 18.49 17.00 -32.15
N ARG A 207 17.44 16.28 -31.71
CA ARG A 207 17.02 15.01 -32.34
C ARG A 207 16.42 15.18 -33.73
N MET A 208 15.62 16.22 -33.90
CA MET A 208 14.91 16.49 -35.14
C MET A 208 15.65 17.46 -36.07
N GLU A 209 16.74 18.04 -35.58
CA GLU A 209 17.58 19.00 -36.30
C GLU A 209 16.74 20.19 -36.81
N LYS A 210 16.88 20.50 -38.10
CA LYS A 210 16.16 21.62 -38.74
C LYS A 210 14.64 21.45 -38.83
N ARG A 211 14.12 20.26 -38.54
CA ARG A 211 12.70 19.95 -38.62
C ARG A 211 11.86 20.49 -37.49
N LEU A 212 12.47 20.81 -36.34
CA LEU A 212 11.78 21.40 -35.20
C LEU A 212 12.39 22.74 -34.86
N GLN A 213 11.55 23.75 -34.81
CA GLN A 213 11.83 25.05 -34.19
C GLN A 213 10.81 25.32 -33.11
N TYR A 214 11.17 26.11 -32.09
CA TYR A 214 10.21 26.48 -31.05
C TYR A 214 10.42 27.91 -30.57
N HIS A 215 9.34 28.51 -30.04
CA HIS A 215 9.33 29.81 -29.40
C HIS A 215 8.55 29.73 -28.09
N ILE A 216 9.06 30.36 -27.04
CA ILE A 216 8.36 30.51 -25.76
C ILE A 216 8.19 32.02 -25.55
N ASP A 217 6.96 32.48 -25.68
CA ASP A 217 6.55 33.86 -25.56
C ASP A 217 5.68 34.03 -24.31
N VAL A 218 6.32 34.22 -23.18
CA VAL A 218 5.67 34.34 -21.87
C VAL A 218 6.22 35.59 -21.18
N PRO A 219 5.35 36.55 -20.82
CA PRO A 219 5.77 37.75 -20.08
C PRO A 219 6.38 37.39 -18.72
N PRO A 220 7.50 38.03 -18.32
CA PRO A 220 8.17 37.77 -17.03
C PRO A 220 7.27 37.94 -15.79
N GLU A 221 6.25 38.77 -15.91
CA GLU A 221 5.27 39.03 -14.83
C GLU A 221 4.46 37.75 -14.47
N LEU A 222 4.44 36.75 -15.37
CA LEU A 222 3.75 35.48 -15.16
C LEU A 222 4.67 34.39 -14.57
N ASP A 223 5.96 34.62 -14.47
CA ASP A 223 6.94 33.62 -14.01
C ASP A 223 6.57 32.99 -12.65
N ASN A 224 6.09 33.82 -11.72
CA ASN A 224 5.75 33.40 -10.36
C ASN A 224 4.29 32.92 -10.20
N VAL A 225 3.51 32.83 -11.27
CA VAL A 225 2.15 32.31 -11.19
C VAL A 225 2.19 30.83 -10.87
N MET A 226 1.51 30.45 -9.80
CA MET A 226 1.48 29.04 -9.34
C MET A 226 0.48 28.21 -10.13
N VAL A 227 1.00 27.17 -10.80
CA VAL A 227 0.24 26.24 -11.63
C VAL A 227 0.42 24.79 -11.15
N PRO A 228 -0.49 23.87 -11.45
CA PRO A 228 -0.25 22.46 -11.22
C PRO A 228 0.93 21.97 -12.07
N PRO A 229 1.82 21.12 -11.53
CA PRO A 229 2.91 20.56 -12.32
C PRO A 229 2.38 19.70 -13.48
N LEU A 230 3.16 19.52 -14.54
CA LEU A 230 2.80 18.74 -15.74
C LEU A 230 1.52 19.25 -16.42
N LEU A 231 1.39 20.58 -16.53
CA LEU A 231 0.25 21.23 -17.18
C LEU A 231 0.52 21.50 -18.66
N ILE A 232 1.68 22.09 -18.98
CA ILE A 232 2.09 22.48 -20.33
C ILE A 232 2.86 21.35 -21.00
N GLN A 233 3.70 20.65 -20.26
CA GLN A 233 4.58 19.60 -20.81
C GLN A 233 3.83 18.56 -21.64
N PRO A 234 2.70 17.93 -21.21
CA PRO A 234 2.01 16.96 -22.05
C PRO A 234 1.40 17.56 -23.32
N LEU A 235 1.07 18.85 -23.32
CA LEU A 235 0.57 19.54 -24.52
C LEU A 235 1.67 19.68 -25.56
N VAL A 236 2.86 20.05 -25.10
CA VAL A 236 4.06 20.19 -25.94
C VAL A 236 4.52 18.82 -26.47
N GLU A 237 4.51 17.78 -25.61
CA GLU A 237 4.80 16.41 -26.02
C GLU A 237 3.85 15.94 -27.13
N ASN A 238 2.55 16.20 -26.98
CA ASN A 238 1.55 15.89 -28.02
C ASN A 238 1.79 16.67 -29.30
N ALA A 239 2.11 17.97 -29.22
CA ALA A 239 2.43 18.79 -30.37
C ALA A 239 3.65 18.24 -31.15
N VAL A 240 4.71 17.84 -30.43
CA VAL A 240 5.88 17.20 -31.06
C VAL A 240 5.48 15.88 -31.70
N LYS A 241 4.90 14.96 -30.94
CA LYS A 241 4.66 13.57 -31.33
C LYS A 241 3.63 13.42 -32.44
N HIS A 242 2.55 14.19 -32.36
CA HIS A 242 1.41 14.06 -33.27
C HIS A 242 1.35 15.16 -34.31
N GLY A 243 1.94 16.32 -34.03
CA GLY A 243 1.99 17.43 -34.99
C GLY A 243 3.26 17.42 -35.85
N ILE A 244 4.43 17.46 -35.22
CA ILE A 244 5.68 17.75 -35.93
C ILE A 244 6.42 16.50 -36.41
N GLU A 245 6.52 15.44 -35.58
CA GLU A 245 7.26 14.21 -35.97
C GLU A 245 6.73 13.56 -37.25
N PRO A 246 5.41 13.44 -37.47
CA PRO A 246 4.86 12.84 -38.68
C PRO A 246 5.11 13.68 -39.93
N LYS A 247 5.18 15.01 -39.81
CA LYS A 247 5.33 15.94 -40.90
C LYS A 247 6.78 15.96 -41.41
N ALA A 248 7.02 15.57 -42.67
CA ALA A 248 8.37 15.45 -43.25
C ALA A 248 9.14 16.79 -43.24
N GLU A 249 8.44 17.90 -43.50
CA GLU A 249 9.00 19.25 -43.51
C GLU A 249 9.27 19.78 -42.10
N GLY A 250 8.69 19.11 -41.07
CA GLY A 250 8.74 19.57 -39.70
C GLY A 250 7.80 20.74 -39.44
N GLY A 251 8.11 21.56 -38.45
CA GLY A 251 7.29 22.70 -38.09
C GLY A 251 7.80 23.47 -36.90
N VAL A 252 6.94 24.38 -36.42
CA VAL A 252 7.21 25.26 -35.29
C VAL A 252 6.23 24.98 -34.19
N ILE A 253 6.73 24.99 -32.94
CA ILE A 253 5.92 24.96 -31.70
C ILE A 253 6.05 26.32 -31.04
N THR A 254 4.93 26.95 -30.72
CA THR A 254 4.90 28.18 -29.94
C THR A 254 4.16 27.95 -28.63
N VAL A 255 4.79 28.26 -27.52
CA VAL A 255 4.16 28.32 -26.20
C VAL A 255 3.94 29.78 -25.85
N HIS A 256 2.69 30.18 -25.72
CA HIS A 256 2.31 31.55 -25.41
C HIS A 256 1.54 31.60 -24.10
N ALA A 257 1.77 32.64 -23.28
CA ALA A 257 1.00 32.88 -22.09
C ALA A 257 0.62 34.36 -22.01
N GLU A 258 -0.61 34.63 -21.60
CA GLU A 258 -1.09 35.97 -21.33
C GLU A 258 -2.01 35.99 -20.11
N ARG A 259 -2.14 37.14 -19.49
CA ARG A 259 -3.09 37.35 -18.39
C ARG A 259 -4.16 38.36 -18.83
N GLU A 260 -5.40 37.89 -18.85
CA GLU A 260 -6.56 38.74 -19.08
C GLU A 260 -7.36 38.88 -17.75
N SER A 261 -7.23 40.01 -17.11
CA SER A 261 -7.82 40.25 -15.76
C SER A 261 -7.37 39.19 -14.74
N ASP A 262 -8.27 38.33 -14.28
CA ASP A 262 -7.99 37.24 -13.33
C ASP A 262 -7.81 35.87 -14.03
N MET A 263 -7.71 35.87 -15.35
CA MET A 263 -7.56 34.65 -16.13
C MET A 263 -6.13 34.52 -16.63
N LEU A 264 -5.51 33.37 -16.38
CA LEU A 264 -4.30 32.93 -17.06
C LEU A 264 -4.71 32.15 -18.33
N ILE A 265 -4.23 32.60 -19.47
CA ILE A 265 -4.40 31.95 -20.75
C ILE A 265 -3.04 31.38 -21.15
N LEU A 266 -2.98 30.07 -21.38
CA LEU A 266 -1.81 29.36 -21.87
C LEU A 266 -2.16 28.70 -23.21
N GLU A 267 -1.34 28.93 -24.22
CA GLU A 267 -1.52 28.35 -25.55
C GLU A 267 -0.29 27.56 -25.97
N VAL A 268 -0.52 26.37 -26.48
CA VAL A 268 0.48 25.59 -27.23
C VAL A 268 -0.02 25.49 -28.66
N ILE A 269 0.76 26.08 -29.58
CA ILE A 269 0.44 26.18 -30.98
C ILE A 269 1.48 25.38 -31.77
N ASP A 270 1.06 24.46 -32.61
CA ASP A 270 1.94 23.78 -33.56
C ASP A 270 1.52 24.05 -35.01
N THR A 271 2.50 23.96 -35.90
CA THR A 271 2.29 24.04 -37.38
C THR A 271 2.43 22.65 -38.00
N GLY A 272 2.06 21.60 -37.27
CA GLY A 272 2.20 20.21 -37.68
C GLY A 272 1.16 19.74 -38.70
N GLU A 273 0.90 18.41 -38.71
CA GLU A 273 -0.08 17.80 -39.63
C GLU A 273 -1.54 18.17 -39.31
N GLY A 274 -1.80 18.70 -38.09
CA GLY A 274 -3.15 18.99 -37.64
C GLY A 274 -3.86 17.76 -37.05
N ILE A 275 -5.16 17.87 -36.81
CA ILE A 275 -5.98 16.79 -36.25
C ILE A 275 -6.63 16.02 -37.39
N SER A 276 -6.37 14.71 -37.46
CA SER A 276 -7.16 13.82 -38.34
C SER A 276 -8.61 13.74 -37.80
N PRO A 277 -9.63 13.83 -38.67
CA PRO A 277 -11.04 13.71 -38.30
C PRO A 277 -11.38 12.38 -37.60
N LEU A 278 -10.49 11.37 -37.68
CA LEU A 278 -10.63 10.04 -37.10
C LEU A 278 -9.85 9.88 -35.78
N SER A 279 -9.04 10.86 -35.37
CA SER A 279 -8.30 10.79 -34.12
C SER A 279 -9.20 11.24 -32.97
N SER A 280 -9.62 10.29 -32.15
CA SER A 280 -10.15 10.60 -30.81
C SER A 280 -9.12 11.41 -30.03
N MET A 281 -9.58 12.37 -29.22
CA MET A 281 -8.74 13.11 -28.29
C MET A 281 -7.91 12.10 -27.48
N GLY A 282 -6.57 12.12 -27.65
CA GLY A 282 -5.68 11.12 -27.07
C GLY A 282 -5.81 11.05 -25.54
N VAL A 283 -5.45 9.91 -24.95
CA VAL A 283 -5.49 9.65 -23.50
C VAL A 283 -4.85 10.79 -22.68
N GLY A 284 -3.78 11.40 -23.19
CA GLY A 284 -3.10 12.52 -22.55
C GLY A 284 -3.98 13.76 -22.36
N MET A 285 -4.77 14.12 -23.38
CA MET A 285 -5.67 15.29 -23.33
C MET A 285 -6.87 15.07 -22.42
N THR A 286 -7.39 13.85 -22.37
CA THR A 286 -8.45 13.47 -21.43
C THR A 286 -7.96 13.57 -19.99
N ASN A 287 -6.77 13.06 -19.70
CA ASN A 287 -6.15 13.15 -18.36
C ASN A 287 -5.94 14.60 -17.90
N ILE A 288 -5.50 15.49 -18.80
CA ILE A 288 -5.36 16.91 -18.48
C ILE A 288 -6.72 17.55 -18.18
N ARG A 289 -7.74 17.27 -18.99
CA ARG A 289 -9.09 17.79 -18.75
C ARG A 289 -9.66 17.34 -17.41
N ASP A 290 -9.57 16.05 -17.10
CA ASP A 290 -10.06 15.47 -15.85
C ASP A 290 -9.33 16.07 -14.66
N ARG A 291 -8.02 16.24 -14.76
CA ARG A 291 -7.19 16.87 -13.74
C ARG A 291 -7.56 18.34 -13.51
N LEU A 292 -7.75 19.12 -14.58
CA LEU A 292 -8.21 20.51 -14.47
C LEU A 292 -9.58 20.60 -13.81
N GLN A 293 -10.50 19.69 -14.14
CA GLN A 293 -11.82 19.66 -13.54
C GLN A 293 -11.77 19.35 -12.04
N LEU A 294 -10.91 18.44 -11.61
CA LEU A 294 -10.69 18.11 -10.20
C LEU A 294 -10.07 19.28 -9.42
N LEU A 295 -9.01 19.89 -9.96
CA LEU A 295 -8.25 20.93 -9.27
C LEU A 295 -8.97 22.29 -9.25
N TYR A 296 -9.66 22.64 -10.31
CA TYR A 296 -10.26 23.98 -10.48
C TYR A 296 -11.78 23.99 -10.41
N GLN A 297 -12.45 22.81 -10.26
CA GLN A 297 -13.89 22.69 -10.05
C GLN A 297 -14.74 23.53 -11.04
N GLY A 298 -14.36 23.49 -12.33
CA GLY A 298 -15.04 24.24 -13.40
C GLY A 298 -14.47 25.66 -13.65
N ARG A 299 -13.47 26.11 -12.87
CA ARG A 299 -12.78 27.41 -13.08
C ARG A 299 -11.61 27.35 -14.05
N ALA A 300 -11.44 26.22 -14.76
CA ALA A 300 -10.48 26.04 -15.83
C ALA A 300 -11.14 25.37 -17.03
N SER A 301 -10.69 25.70 -18.22
CA SER A 301 -11.15 25.09 -19.46
C SER A 301 -10.00 24.75 -20.38
N LEU A 302 -10.16 23.66 -21.17
CA LEU A 302 -9.23 23.23 -22.21
C LEU A 302 -9.98 23.23 -23.53
N GLN A 303 -9.48 23.95 -24.50
CA GLN A 303 -10.02 24.03 -25.86
C GLN A 303 -8.96 23.61 -26.86
N VAL A 304 -9.36 22.82 -27.86
CA VAL A 304 -8.49 22.40 -28.97
C VAL A 304 -9.08 22.93 -30.24
N ARG A 305 -8.27 23.62 -31.06
CA ARG A 305 -8.68 24.20 -32.31
C ARG A 305 -7.68 23.81 -33.40
N VAL A 306 -8.15 23.67 -34.61
CA VAL A 306 -7.27 23.56 -35.79
C VAL A 306 -6.77 24.95 -36.13
N SER A 307 -5.45 25.06 -36.34
CA SER A 307 -4.80 26.33 -36.75
C SER A 307 -4.83 26.47 -38.25
N ASP A 308 -4.93 27.72 -38.75
CA ASP A 308 -4.83 28.04 -40.16
C ASP A 308 -3.37 28.44 -40.50
N PRO A 309 -2.75 27.93 -41.59
CA PRO A 309 -3.29 27.02 -42.61
C PRO A 309 -3.26 25.53 -42.22
N GLN A 310 -2.50 25.13 -41.21
CA GLN A 310 -2.37 23.74 -40.75
C GLN A 310 -1.72 23.71 -39.36
N GLY A 311 -2.16 22.76 -38.51
CA GLY A 311 -1.64 22.58 -37.15
C GLY A 311 -2.74 22.55 -36.11
N VAL A 312 -2.36 22.64 -34.87
CA VAL A 312 -3.27 22.60 -33.69
C VAL A 312 -2.92 23.71 -32.71
N THR A 313 -3.95 24.36 -32.21
CA THR A 313 -3.84 25.25 -31.03
C THR A 313 -4.58 24.62 -29.86
N VAL A 314 -3.87 24.39 -28.77
CA VAL A 314 -4.45 23.98 -27.50
C VAL A 314 -4.42 25.18 -26.54
N ARG A 315 -5.61 25.66 -26.17
CA ARG A 315 -5.77 26.77 -25.22
C ARG A 315 -6.26 26.27 -23.89
N LEU A 316 -5.51 26.62 -22.84
CA LEU A 316 -5.88 26.47 -21.45
C LEU A 316 -6.28 27.83 -20.90
N THR A 317 -7.41 27.91 -20.21
CA THR A 317 -7.84 29.10 -19.52
C THR A 317 -8.06 28.74 -18.05
N ILE A 318 -7.42 29.45 -17.13
CA ILE A 318 -7.43 29.15 -15.70
C ILE A 318 -7.79 30.45 -14.95
N LEU A 319 -8.81 30.40 -14.10
CA LEU A 319 -9.13 31.51 -13.20
C LEU A 319 -8.10 31.50 -12.04
N LEU A 320 -7.36 32.57 -11.92
CA LEU A 320 -6.39 32.76 -10.82
C LEU A 320 -7.14 33.16 -9.55
N ASP A 321 -6.85 32.50 -8.44
CA ASP A 321 -7.36 32.92 -7.13
C ASP A 321 -6.67 34.24 -6.73
N ALA A 322 -7.42 35.15 -6.11
CA ALA A 322 -6.91 36.48 -5.68
C ALA A 322 -5.71 36.45 -4.68
N GLY A 323 -5.36 35.23 -4.19
CA GLY A 323 -4.19 34.97 -3.34
C GLY A 323 -2.91 34.55 -4.07
N ASN A 324 -2.95 34.32 -5.39
CA ASN A 324 -1.78 33.86 -6.18
C ASN A 324 -0.92 35.00 -6.76
N ALA A 325 -1.16 36.25 -6.36
CA ALA A 325 -0.45 37.43 -6.92
C ALA A 325 0.63 38.00 -5.99
N HIS A 326 0.74 37.50 -4.75
CA HIS A 326 1.76 37.98 -3.80
C HIS A 326 2.08 36.85 -2.80
N ASP A 327 3.19 36.16 -3.00
CA ASP A 327 4.14 35.75 -1.94
C ASP A 327 5.50 35.48 -2.58
#